data_936f4919c096a19121604a11266076be
#
_entry.id   936f4919c096a19121604a11266076be
#
_cell.length_a   1.000
_cell.length_b   1.000
_cell.length_c   1.000
_cell.angle_alpha   90.00
_cell.angle_beta   90.00
_cell.angle_gamma   90.00
#
_symmetry.space_group_name_H-M   'P 1'
#
loop_
_entity.id
_entity.type
_entity.pdbx_description
1 polymer ?
#
loop_
_entity_poly.entity_id
_entity_poly.type
_entity_poly.pdbx_seq_one_letter_code
_entity_poly.pdbx_strand_id
1 'polypeptide(L)'
;MHFFLRDTKQIMGFYTLQERATNRTINVDDIESIEKELKFFETNAVKVKHFDEKTKVLHGHGKKLVGQNHFDSNYIKRSVAEILQFQEKVADATKGREIYLKHMKTSLEFKRDVAEVENWMIDKMDKFSKASKEYEQGSLGEKIKFLQKYTVFENEVSKHKVIVDGIVAKGEVLIESNYNVDETKEKIQSLLTLQAQVLGLAKNIRKDLQDALDLYSFETEIDEIEAIVREKEFMSNVSDIGKDLEHCKDLLHKLSETDAEMNINEKFDRTAALAKKVIGSKMKDEADKANEKLDRVIQKWNSIQGFIESYKKSLKKALNVHQLNSDMSDLISIIGEKKTALTFDNKALEGTASDKLYQKCLTIQDFVKTLEPKVKEYGMECSQLKSEDHPLSEKVNDKHQTLTDEWKNCLEFSNNQLELVTRHEDHMKSMKVIKEQRSTIERIMDEFPMEVN
;
A
#
# COMPACT_ATOMS: atom_id res chain seq x y z
N MET A 1 -43.25 89.87 -3.95
CA MET A 1 -43.53 89.45 -2.56
C MET A 1 -44.52 88.32 -2.46
N HIS A 2 -45.71 88.35 -3.07
CA HIS A 2 -46.75 87.30 -2.93
C HIS A 2 -46.22 85.90 -3.29
N PHE A 3 -45.48 85.71 -4.39
CA PHE A 3 -44.86 84.43 -4.76
C PHE A 3 -43.84 84.00 -3.76
N PHE A 4 -43.03 84.90 -3.26
CA PHE A 4 -42.02 84.58 -2.22
C PHE A 4 -42.68 84.05 -0.95
N LEU A 5 -43.75 84.69 -0.43
CA LEU A 5 -44.46 84.23 0.74
C LEU A 5 -45.14 82.85 0.56
N ARG A 6 -45.76 82.63 -0.61
CA ARG A 6 -46.37 81.34 -0.95
C ARG A 6 -45.31 80.23 -0.98
N ASP A 7 -44.21 80.46 -1.67
CA ASP A 7 -43.17 79.47 -1.82
C ASP A 7 -42.44 79.19 -0.48
N THR A 8 -42.23 80.26 0.36
CA THR A 8 -41.76 80.11 1.74
C THR A 8 -42.66 79.16 2.57
N LYS A 9 -43.98 79.42 2.53
CA LYS A 9 -44.93 78.57 3.27
C LYS A 9 -44.92 77.10 2.78
N GLN A 10 -44.85 76.92 1.45
CA GLN A 10 -44.80 75.56 0.86
C GLN A 10 -43.53 74.80 1.23
N ILE A 11 -42.38 75.44 1.18
CA ILE A 11 -41.10 74.86 1.51
C ILE A 11 -40.98 74.53 3.00
N MET A 12 -41.36 75.45 3.89
CA MET A 12 -41.41 75.21 5.31
C MET A 12 -42.37 74.07 5.68
N GLY A 13 -43.54 74.01 5.06
CA GLY A 13 -44.47 72.91 5.26
C GLY A 13 -43.90 71.54 4.87
N PHE A 14 -43.19 71.51 3.75
CA PHE A 14 -42.51 70.27 3.33
C PHE A 14 -41.42 69.83 4.35
N TYR A 15 -40.49 70.71 4.74
CA TYR A 15 -39.42 70.33 5.70
C TYR A 15 -39.97 69.99 7.10
N THR A 16 -41.09 70.63 7.54
CA THR A 16 -41.80 70.22 8.78
C THR A 16 -42.36 68.80 8.68
N LEU A 17 -42.88 68.40 7.51
CA LEU A 17 -43.35 67.03 7.30
C LEU A 17 -42.14 66.02 7.30
N GLN A 18 -41.01 66.45 6.72
CA GLN A 18 -39.79 65.64 6.74
C GLN A 18 -39.21 65.45 8.19
N GLU A 19 -39.17 66.51 8.99
CA GLU A 19 -38.77 66.47 10.38
C GLU A 19 -39.68 65.51 11.19
N ARG A 20 -41.02 65.55 10.99
CA ARG A 20 -41.93 64.61 11.62
C ARG A 20 -41.68 63.15 11.19
N ALA A 21 -41.41 62.91 9.89
CA ALA A 21 -41.10 61.59 9.38
C ALA A 21 -39.78 61.06 9.96
N THR A 22 -38.76 61.91 10.08
CA THR A 22 -37.44 61.52 10.68
C THR A 22 -37.54 61.15 12.16
N ASN A 23 -38.47 61.80 12.90
CA ASN A 23 -38.69 61.56 14.33
C ASN A 23 -39.79 60.52 14.61
N ARG A 24 -40.28 59.82 13.60
CA ARG A 24 -41.31 58.80 13.76
C ARG A 24 -40.76 57.60 14.53
N THR A 25 -41.54 57.07 15.51
CA THR A 25 -41.27 55.83 16.23
C THR A 25 -41.67 54.65 15.33
N ILE A 26 -40.79 53.69 15.19
CA ILE A 26 -41.01 52.42 14.49
C ILE A 26 -40.73 51.24 15.43
N ASN A 27 -41.24 50.08 15.12
CA ASN A 27 -40.83 48.87 15.80
C ASN A 27 -39.39 48.49 15.33
N VAL A 28 -38.45 48.65 16.24
CA VAL A 28 -37.01 48.46 15.97
C VAL A 28 -36.57 47.01 16.08
N ASP A 29 -37.42 46.10 16.56
CA ASP A 29 -37.14 44.67 16.71
C ASP A 29 -37.59 43.86 15.46
N ASP A 30 -38.23 44.56 14.51
CA ASP A 30 -38.73 43.95 13.26
C ASP A 30 -37.99 44.49 12.03
N ILE A 31 -37.25 43.60 11.35
CA ILE A 31 -36.49 43.93 10.13
C ILE A 31 -37.39 44.49 9.04
N GLU A 32 -38.63 43.93 8.89
CA GLU A 32 -39.56 44.38 7.85
C GLU A 32 -40.00 45.81 8.09
N SER A 33 -40.22 46.20 9.36
CA SER A 33 -40.56 47.57 9.74
C SER A 33 -39.42 48.56 9.43
N ILE A 34 -38.18 48.16 9.66
CA ILE A 34 -36.98 48.95 9.35
C ILE A 34 -36.83 49.11 7.81
N GLU A 35 -37.02 48.03 7.07
CA GLU A 35 -36.93 48.06 5.60
C GLU A 35 -38.01 48.96 4.98
N LYS A 36 -39.22 48.91 5.47
CA LYS A 36 -40.30 49.81 5.03
C LYS A 36 -39.93 51.27 5.25
N GLU A 37 -39.32 51.59 6.38
CA GLU A 37 -38.87 52.93 6.70
C GLU A 37 -37.71 53.39 5.81
N LEU A 38 -36.70 52.55 5.62
CA LEU A 38 -35.59 52.85 4.71
C LEU A 38 -36.08 53.08 3.28
N LYS A 39 -36.99 52.24 2.77
CA LYS A 39 -37.62 52.41 1.47
C LYS A 39 -38.43 53.70 1.37
N PHE A 40 -39.09 54.15 2.48
CA PHE A 40 -39.73 55.44 2.52
C PHE A 40 -38.74 56.59 2.30
N PHE A 41 -37.58 56.58 2.97
CA PHE A 41 -36.54 57.59 2.77
C PHE A 41 -35.99 57.57 1.34
N GLU A 42 -35.71 56.40 0.77
CA GLU A 42 -35.25 56.26 -0.63
C GLU A 42 -36.26 56.86 -1.63
N THR A 43 -37.56 56.52 -1.50
CA THR A 43 -38.58 57.00 -2.38
C THR A 43 -38.83 58.52 -2.22
N ASN A 44 -38.61 58.99 -1.00
CA ASN A 44 -38.81 60.40 -0.67
C ASN A 44 -37.61 61.28 -1.09
N ALA A 45 -36.43 60.72 -1.32
CA ALA A 45 -35.22 61.43 -1.72
C ALA A 45 -35.42 62.29 -3.00
N VAL A 46 -36.22 61.78 -3.94
CA VAL A 46 -36.59 62.55 -5.17
C VAL A 46 -37.38 63.82 -4.84
N LYS A 47 -38.30 63.73 -3.87
CA LYS A 47 -39.08 64.88 -3.42
C LYS A 47 -38.20 65.88 -2.68
N VAL A 48 -37.33 65.41 -1.81
CA VAL A 48 -36.35 66.23 -1.09
C VAL A 48 -35.50 67.03 -2.08
N LYS A 49 -34.92 66.38 -3.08
CA LYS A 49 -34.16 67.05 -4.12
C LYS A 49 -34.93 68.12 -4.84
N HIS A 50 -36.20 67.88 -5.17
CA HIS A 50 -37.06 68.88 -5.81
C HIS A 50 -37.27 70.11 -4.91
N PHE A 51 -37.49 69.91 -3.59
CA PHE A 51 -37.68 71.05 -2.69
C PHE A 51 -36.36 71.77 -2.37
N ASP A 52 -35.20 71.08 -2.39
CA ASP A 52 -33.92 71.72 -2.32
C ASP A 52 -33.64 72.66 -3.49
N GLU A 53 -34.03 72.29 -4.72
CA GLU A 53 -33.92 73.16 -5.87
C GLU A 53 -34.93 74.37 -5.74
N LYS A 54 -36.13 74.14 -5.23
CA LYS A 54 -37.05 75.23 -4.93
C LYS A 54 -36.48 76.24 -3.89
N THR A 55 -35.82 75.70 -2.87
CA THR A 55 -35.14 76.52 -1.83
C THR A 55 -34.03 77.41 -2.44
N LYS A 56 -33.25 76.85 -3.37
CA LYS A 56 -32.21 77.59 -4.10
C LYS A 56 -32.86 78.74 -4.96
N VAL A 57 -33.94 78.43 -5.63
CA VAL A 57 -34.71 79.47 -6.42
C VAL A 57 -35.29 80.54 -5.55
N LEU A 58 -35.89 80.12 -4.38
CA LEU A 58 -36.40 81.05 -3.38
C LEU A 58 -35.32 82.01 -2.84
N HIS A 59 -34.14 81.42 -2.51
CA HIS A 59 -32.99 82.19 -2.06
C HIS A 59 -32.52 83.21 -3.12
N GLY A 60 -32.48 82.80 -4.41
CA GLY A 60 -32.19 83.70 -5.53
C GLY A 60 -33.15 84.84 -5.66
N HIS A 61 -34.48 84.55 -5.55
CA HIS A 61 -35.52 85.55 -5.57
C HIS A 61 -35.42 86.49 -4.36
N GLY A 62 -35.17 85.97 -3.15
CA GLY A 62 -34.96 86.74 -1.95
C GLY A 62 -33.80 87.73 -2.07
N LYS A 63 -32.65 87.27 -2.63
CA LYS A 63 -31.52 88.16 -2.92
C LYS A 63 -31.86 89.30 -3.88
N LYS A 64 -32.62 88.98 -4.95
CA LYS A 64 -33.05 90.01 -5.90
C LYS A 64 -33.96 91.09 -5.27
N LEU A 65 -34.94 90.66 -4.47
CA LEU A 65 -35.85 91.58 -3.75
C LEU A 65 -35.09 92.46 -2.76
N VAL A 66 -34.16 91.91 -2.02
CA VAL A 66 -33.30 92.68 -1.09
C VAL A 66 -32.40 93.65 -1.84
N GLY A 67 -31.81 93.26 -3.00
CA GLY A 67 -31.01 94.17 -3.84
C GLY A 67 -31.77 95.30 -4.48
N GLN A 68 -33.10 95.17 -4.64
CA GLN A 68 -34.03 96.20 -5.08
C GLN A 68 -34.53 97.09 -3.96
N ASN A 69 -34.01 96.98 -2.75
CA ASN A 69 -34.40 97.75 -1.56
C ASN A 69 -35.89 97.61 -1.20
N HIS A 70 -36.48 96.40 -1.37
CA HIS A 70 -37.85 96.11 -1.00
C HIS A 70 -38.09 96.48 0.48
N PHE A 71 -39.28 97.06 0.77
CA PHE A 71 -39.59 97.58 2.12
C PHE A 71 -39.53 96.48 3.21
N ASP A 72 -39.79 95.20 2.89
CA ASP A 72 -39.74 94.07 3.75
C ASP A 72 -38.36 93.32 3.70
N SER A 73 -37.29 93.95 3.25
CA SER A 73 -35.95 93.31 3.08
C SER A 73 -35.46 92.58 4.32
N ASN A 74 -35.72 93.09 5.50
CA ASN A 74 -35.34 92.45 6.78
C ASN A 74 -36.12 91.15 7.03
N TYR A 75 -37.44 91.16 6.71
CA TYR A 75 -38.25 89.96 6.79
C TYR A 75 -37.77 88.89 5.78
N ILE A 76 -37.51 89.28 4.57
CA ILE A 76 -37.04 88.38 3.51
C ILE A 76 -35.69 87.73 3.92
N LYS A 77 -34.78 88.55 4.39
CA LYS A 77 -33.47 88.00 4.88
C LYS A 77 -33.63 86.97 6.02
N ARG A 78 -34.48 87.29 7.00
CA ARG A 78 -34.74 86.42 8.13
C ARG A 78 -35.40 85.10 7.65
N SER A 79 -36.46 85.16 6.83
CA SER A 79 -37.20 84.04 6.35
C SER A 79 -36.33 83.12 5.49
N VAL A 80 -35.44 83.62 4.65
CA VAL A 80 -34.48 82.84 3.86
C VAL A 80 -33.49 82.14 4.79
N ALA A 81 -32.94 82.88 5.78
CA ALA A 81 -32.03 82.30 6.73
C ALA A 81 -32.65 81.18 7.56
N GLU A 82 -33.89 81.38 8.03
CA GLU A 82 -34.64 80.36 8.75
C GLU A 82 -34.91 79.10 7.91
N ILE A 83 -35.28 79.24 6.64
CA ILE A 83 -35.51 78.11 5.74
C ILE A 83 -34.22 77.36 5.49
N LEU A 84 -33.10 78.02 5.21
CA LEU A 84 -31.80 77.39 4.95
C LEU A 84 -31.34 76.64 6.18
N GLN A 85 -31.42 77.25 7.37
CA GLN A 85 -31.06 76.59 8.62
C GLN A 85 -31.96 75.37 8.92
N PHE A 86 -33.22 75.46 8.64
CA PHE A 86 -34.18 74.34 8.83
C PHE A 86 -33.96 73.25 7.79
N GLN A 87 -33.64 73.51 6.55
CA GLN A 87 -33.26 72.60 5.50
C GLN A 87 -32.00 71.78 5.96
N GLU A 88 -30.97 72.45 6.39
CA GLU A 88 -29.73 71.81 6.88
C GLU A 88 -30.02 70.91 8.08
N LYS A 89 -30.75 71.38 9.09
CA LYS A 89 -31.16 70.59 10.26
C LYS A 89 -31.93 69.33 9.86
N VAL A 90 -32.88 69.41 8.94
CA VAL A 90 -33.70 68.28 8.50
C VAL A 90 -32.86 67.31 7.66
N ALA A 91 -31.96 67.82 6.79
CA ALA A 91 -31.07 66.99 5.99
C ALA A 91 -30.12 66.13 6.89
N ASP A 92 -29.50 66.77 7.90
CA ASP A 92 -28.62 66.09 8.85
C ASP A 92 -29.37 65.03 9.69
N ALA A 93 -30.59 65.42 10.18
CA ALA A 93 -31.44 64.51 10.94
C ALA A 93 -31.89 63.29 10.09
N THR A 94 -32.23 63.50 8.82
CA THR A 94 -32.64 62.45 7.88
C THR A 94 -31.45 61.50 7.63
N LYS A 95 -30.28 62.05 7.32
CA LYS A 95 -29.05 61.25 7.11
C LYS A 95 -28.67 60.45 8.36
N GLY A 96 -28.73 61.09 9.52
CA GLY A 96 -28.45 60.38 10.80
C GLY A 96 -29.44 59.24 11.04
N ARG A 97 -30.76 59.46 10.73
CA ARG A 97 -31.77 58.42 10.84
C ARG A 97 -31.55 57.25 9.90
N GLU A 98 -31.23 57.54 8.63
CA GLU A 98 -30.91 56.46 7.68
C GLU A 98 -29.73 55.62 8.09
N ILE A 99 -28.66 56.26 8.55
CA ILE A 99 -27.46 55.55 9.09
C ILE A 99 -27.85 54.68 10.28
N TYR A 100 -28.60 55.24 11.22
CA TYR A 100 -29.08 54.52 12.41
C TYR A 100 -29.91 53.28 12.00
N LEU A 101 -30.87 53.41 11.08
CA LEU A 101 -31.71 52.29 10.62
C LEU A 101 -30.91 51.22 9.87
N LYS A 102 -29.91 51.60 9.10
CA LYS A 102 -29.01 50.69 8.42
C LYS A 102 -28.21 49.86 9.44
N HIS A 103 -27.63 50.50 10.45
CA HIS A 103 -26.90 49.81 11.51
C HIS A 103 -27.82 48.87 12.30
N MET A 104 -29.05 49.32 12.59
CA MET A 104 -30.05 48.53 13.26
C MET A 104 -30.43 47.28 12.47
N LYS A 105 -30.70 47.42 11.17
CA LYS A 105 -30.95 46.30 10.25
C LYS A 105 -29.81 45.31 10.27
N THR A 106 -28.59 45.78 10.07
CA THR A 106 -27.37 44.92 10.09
C THR A 106 -27.19 44.20 11.43
N SER A 107 -27.49 44.88 12.55
CA SER A 107 -27.41 44.27 13.87
C SER A 107 -28.45 43.15 14.08
N LEU A 108 -29.69 43.34 13.62
CA LEU A 108 -30.73 42.31 13.69
C LEU A 108 -30.41 41.10 12.78
N GLU A 109 -29.96 41.37 11.57
CA GLU A 109 -29.51 40.35 10.63
C GLU A 109 -28.33 39.56 11.24
N PHE A 110 -27.33 40.22 11.82
CA PHE A 110 -26.21 39.60 12.51
C PHE A 110 -26.69 38.71 13.66
N LYS A 111 -27.59 39.22 14.54
CA LYS A 111 -28.10 38.42 15.66
C LYS A 111 -28.87 37.18 15.19
N ARG A 112 -29.68 37.30 14.13
CA ARG A 112 -30.42 36.18 13.53
C ARG A 112 -29.45 35.16 12.95
N ASP A 113 -28.47 35.60 12.16
CA ASP A 113 -27.52 34.75 11.49
C ASP A 113 -26.62 34.00 12.53
N VAL A 114 -26.21 34.68 13.61
CA VAL A 114 -25.50 34.07 14.76
C VAL A 114 -26.35 32.98 15.40
N ALA A 115 -27.62 33.30 15.76
CA ALA A 115 -28.51 32.35 16.44
C ALA A 115 -28.77 31.08 15.58
N GLU A 116 -28.93 31.25 14.27
CA GLU A 116 -29.17 30.17 13.31
C GLU A 116 -27.95 29.21 13.29
N VAL A 117 -26.74 29.76 13.18
CA VAL A 117 -25.51 28.97 13.14
C VAL A 117 -25.17 28.35 14.49
N GLU A 118 -25.36 29.06 15.59
CA GLU A 118 -25.19 28.50 16.95
C GLU A 118 -26.11 27.28 17.16
N ASN A 119 -27.40 27.39 16.81
CA ASN A 119 -28.35 26.30 16.92
C ASN A 119 -27.93 25.08 16.06
N TRP A 120 -27.48 25.34 14.82
CA TRP A 120 -26.97 24.28 13.96
C TRP A 120 -25.76 23.57 14.56
N MET A 121 -24.79 24.32 15.10
CA MET A 121 -23.59 23.79 15.72
C MET A 121 -23.93 22.93 16.96
N ILE A 122 -24.82 23.40 17.83
CA ILE A 122 -25.26 22.68 19.03
C ILE A 122 -25.95 21.37 18.64
N ASP A 123 -26.89 21.41 17.68
CA ASP A 123 -27.60 20.22 17.19
C ASP A 123 -26.62 19.18 16.61
N LYS A 124 -25.66 19.63 15.81
CA LYS A 124 -24.66 18.75 15.22
C LYS A 124 -23.72 18.16 16.29
N MET A 125 -23.24 18.95 17.23
CA MET A 125 -22.42 18.47 18.36
C MET A 125 -23.14 17.39 19.17
N ASP A 126 -24.41 17.59 19.50
CA ASP A 126 -25.20 16.61 20.26
C ASP A 126 -25.37 15.30 19.46
N LYS A 127 -25.77 15.40 18.20
CA LYS A 127 -25.96 14.22 17.32
C LYS A 127 -24.69 13.42 17.14
N PHE A 128 -23.57 14.08 16.84
CA PHE A 128 -22.31 13.38 16.61
C PHE A 128 -21.63 12.91 17.90
N SER A 129 -21.82 13.60 19.01
CA SER A 129 -21.34 13.13 20.31
C SER A 129 -22.08 11.85 20.77
N LYS A 130 -23.38 11.75 20.53
CA LYS A 130 -24.15 10.52 20.80
C LYS A 130 -23.74 9.38 19.86
N ALA A 131 -23.66 9.66 18.56
CA ALA A 131 -23.25 8.67 17.56
C ALA A 131 -21.82 8.18 17.78
N SER A 132 -20.90 9.01 18.25
CA SER A 132 -19.52 8.60 18.58
C SER A 132 -19.49 7.57 19.72
N LYS A 133 -20.32 7.73 20.74
CA LYS A 133 -20.41 6.77 21.86
C LYS A 133 -21.00 5.41 21.42
N GLU A 134 -22.02 5.42 20.56
CA GLU A 134 -22.59 4.19 19.98
C GLU A 134 -21.57 3.48 19.10
N TYR A 135 -20.78 4.24 18.34
CA TYR A 135 -19.73 3.73 17.47
C TYR A 135 -18.57 3.08 18.25
N GLU A 136 -18.16 3.60 19.42
CA GLU A 136 -17.09 3.01 20.23
C GLU A 136 -17.39 1.55 20.58
N GLN A 137 -18.65 1.22 20.81
CA GLN A 137 -19.13 -0.12 21.16
C GLN A 137 -19.55 -0.97 19.93
N GLY A 138 -19.55 -0.38 18.73
CA GLY A 138 -20.07 -0.99 17.52
C GLY A 138 -19.10 -1.94 16.83
N SER A 139 -19.68 -2.86 16.03
CA SER A 139 -18.95 -3.74 15.12
C SER A 139 -18.21 -2.93 14.03
N LEU A 140 -17.23 -3.56 13.38
CA LEU A 140 -16.51 -2.93 12.27
C LEU A 140 -17.43 -2.44 11.14
N GLY A 141 -18.44 -3.22 10.77
CA GLY A 141 -19.41 -2.80 9.74
C GLY A 141 -20.16 -1.53 10.11
N GLU A 142 -20.45 -1.34 11.40
CA GLU A 142 -21.05 -0.11 11.94
C GLU A 142 -20.05 1.05 11.90
N LYS A 143 -18.78 0.79 12.18
CA LYS A 143 -17.69 1.77 12.08
C LYS A 143 -17.51 2.29 10.65
N ILE A 144 -17.56 1.43 9.66
CA ILE A 144 -17.50 1.82 8.23
C ILE A 144 -18.72 2.66 7.83
N LYS A 145 -19.93 2.29 8.25
CA LYS A 145 -21.15 3.08 8.01
C LYS A 145 -21.07 4.46 8.67
N PHE A 146 -20.49 4.52 9.86
CA PHE A 146 -20.30 5.79 10.55
C PHE A 146 -19.30 6.69 9.84
N LEU A 147 -18.22 6.14 9.28
CA LEU A 147 -17.26 6.89 8.47
C LEU A 147 -17.93 7.61 7.29
N GLN A 148 -18.88 6.97 6.61
CA GLN A 148 -19.63 7.60 5.53
C GLN A 148 -20.45 8.79 6.04
N LYS A 149 -21.13 8.65 7.18
CA LYS A 149 -21.87 9.76 7.82
C LYS A 149 -20.93 10.87 8.29
N TYR A 150 -19.77 10.49 8.80
CA TYR A 150 -18.76 11.45 9.24
C TYR A 150 -18.21 12.29 8.08
N THR A 151 -17.99 11.71 6.92
CA THR A 151 -17.53 12.45 5.72
C THR A 151 -18.51 13.55 5.32
N VAL A 152 -19.82 13.28 5.42
CA VAL A 152 -20.87 14.29 5.17
C VAL A 152 -20.79 15.39 6.22
N PHE A 153 -20.64 15.04 7.50
CA PHE A 153 -20.51 16.01 8.58
C PHE A 153 -19.27 16.90 8.41
N GLU A 154 -18.11 16.34 8.09
CA GLU A 154 -16.88 17.10 7.86
C GLU A 154 -17.05 18.13 6.74
N ASN A 155 -17.73 17.76 5.65
CA ASN A 155 -18.07 18.66 4.56
C ASN A 155 -19.05 19.79 5.00
N GLU A 156 -20.03 19.47 5.84
CA GLU A 156 -20.94 20.45 6.40
C GLU A 156 -20.22 21.44 7.32
N VAL A 157 -19.36 20.96 8.20
CA VAL A 157 -18.53 21.80 9.09
C VAL A 157 -17.63 22.74 8.29
N SER A 158 -17.02 22.24 7.21
CA SER A 158 -16.19 23.07 6.31
C SER A 158 -16.97 24.19 5.64
N LYS A 159 -18.20 23.92 5.20
CA LYS A 159 -19.09 24.94 4.63
C LYS A 159 -19.53 25.97 5.67
N HIS A 160 -19.87 25.52 6.88
CA HIS A 160 -20.29 26.42 7.95
C HIS A 160 -19.17 27.31 8.45
N LYS A 161 -17.90 26.88 8.31
CA LYS A 161 -16.75 27.76 8.59
C LYS A 161 -16.79 29.04 7.75
N VAL A 162 -17.06 28.92 6.46
CA VAL A 162 -17.18 30.09 5.57
C VAL A 162 -18.35 31.00 5.97
N ILE A 163 -19.48 30.40 6.41
CA ILE A 163 -20.64 31.17 6.91
C ILE A 163 -20.25 31.93 8.18
N VAL A 164 -19.58 31.29 9.13
CA VAL A 164 -19.10 31.94 10.36
C VAL A 164 -18.17 33.11 10.05
N ASP A 165 -17.20 32.90 9.16
CA ASP A 165 -16.27 33.96 8.73
C ASP A 165 -17.04 35.18 8.16
N GLY A 166 -18.11 34.92 7.37
CA GLY A 166 -18.98 35.97 6.83
C GLY A 166 -19.79 36.70 7.92
N ILE A 167 -20.27 35.98 8.94
CA ILE A 167 -20.97 36.57 10.10
C ILE A 167 -20.02 37.40 10.95
N VAL A 168 -18.81 36.92 11.19
CA VAL A 168 -17.77 37.68 11.93
C VAL A 168 -17.45 38.98 11.21
N ALA A 169 -17.25 38.95 9.88
CA ALA A 169 -17.02 40.15 9.10
C ALA A 169 -18.17 41.17 9.20
N LYS A 170 -19.45 40.73 9.19
CA LYS A 170 -20.60 41.61 9.46
C LYS A 170 -20.57 42.25 10.85
N GLY A 171 -20.18 41.45 11.86
CA GLY A 171 -20.00 41.93 13.22
C GLY A 171 -18.89 42.97 13.37
N GLU A 172 -17.76 42.77 12.66
CA GLU A 172 -16.64 43.72 12.65
C GLU A 172 -17.08 45.09 12.08
N VAL A 173 -17.90 45.11 11.00
CA VAL A 173 -18.44 46.33 10.47
C VAL A 173 -19.33 47.07 11.49
N LEU A 174 -20.10 46.35 12.32
CA LEU A 174 -20.90 46.95 13.38
C LEU A 174 -20.00 47.56 14.49
N ILE A 175 -18.92 46.89 14.84
CA ILE A 175 -17.94 47.37 15.83
C ILE A 175 -17.27 48.65 15.31
N GLU A 176 -16.81 48.66 14.06
CA GLU A 176 -16.19 49.84 13.44
C GLU A 176 -17.14 51.02 13.39
N SER A 177 -18.45 50.75 13.19
CA SER A 177 -19.50 51.76 13.21
C SER A 177 -19.87 52.26 14.62
N ASN A 178 -19.22 51.75 15.63
CA ASN A 178 -19.47 52.03 17.05
C ASN A 178 -20.92 51.76 17.48
N TYR A 179 -21.56 50.71 16.90
CA TYR A 179 -22.94 50.34 17.16
C TYR A 179 -23.00 49.00 17.94
N ASN A 180 -23.60 48.97 19.10
CA ASN A 180 -23.74 47.78 19.98
C ASN A 180 -22.43 46.97 20.16
N VAL A 181 -21.31 47.69 20.35
CA VAL A 181 -19.94 47.12 20.30
C VAL A 181 -19.76 45.96 21.27
N ASP A 182 -20.19 46.09 22.51
CA ASP A 182 -19.94 45.08 23.56
C ASP A 182 -20.76 43.83 23.29
N GLU A 183 -22.06 43.97 22.99
CA GLU A 183 -22.93 42.83 22.65
C GLU A 183 -22.46 42.10 21.41
N THR A 184 -21.99 42.83 20.36
CA THR A 184 -21.50 42.26 19.13
C THR A 184 -20.19 41.48 19.35
N LYS A 185 -19.26 42.02 20.16
CA LYS A 185 -18.01 41.33 20.54
C LYS A 185 -18.29 40.05 21.33
N GLU A 186 -19.22 40.09 22.27
CA GLU A 186 -19.60 38.94 23.08
C GLU A 186 -20.19 37.83 22.22
N LYS A 187 -21.04 38.16 21.24
CA LYS A 187 -21.64 37.22 20.32
C LYS A 187 -20.58 36.62 19.35
N ILE A 188 -19.66 37.41 18.83
CA ILE A 188 -18.54 36.91 18.00
C ILE A 188 -17.70 35.93 18.81
N GLN A 189 -17.34 36.28 20.06
CA GLN A 189 -16.53 35.40 20.90
C GLN A 189 -17.23 34.08 21.23
N SER A 190 -18.54 34.11 21.53
CA SER A 190 -19.37 32.90 21.73
C SER A 190 -19.37 32.03 20.49
N LEU A 191 -19.63 32.62 19.31
CA LEU A 191 -19.69 31.92 18.04
C LEU A 191 -18.34 31.25 17.69
N LEU A 192 -17.22 31.96 17.86
CA LEU A 192 -15.88 31.42 17.60
C LEU A 192 -15.51 30.32 18.59
N THR A 193 -15.91 30.44 19.84
CA THR A 193 -15.70 29.41 20.86
C THR A 193 -16.46 28.14 20.49
N LEU A 194 -17.72 28.26 20.10
CA LEU A 194 -18.54 27.13 19.68
C LEU A 194 -17.99 26.49 18.39
N GLN A 195 -17.54 27.30 17.42
CA GLN A 195 -16.87 26.82 16.21
C GLN A 195 -15.61 26.00 16.55
N ALA A 196 -14.79 26.49 17.47
CA ALA A 196 -13.59 25.78 17.92
C ALA A 196 -13.94 24.42 18.55
N GLN A 197 -15.05 24.35 19.33
CA GLN A 197 -15.54 23.10 19.90
C GLN A 197 -16.01 22.11 18.84
N VAL A 198 -16.77 22.55 17.83
CA VAL A 198 -17.20 21.69 16.71
C VAL A 198 -16.02 21.16 15.93
N LEU A 199 -15.05 22.03 15.60
CA LEU A 199 -13.82 21.63 14.90
C LEU A 199 -12.97 20.66 15.73
N GLY A 200 -12.89 20.87 17.03
CA GLY A 200 -12.23 19.97 17.97
C GLY A 200 -12.89 18.59 18.00
N LEU A 201 -14.21 18.54 18.09
CA LEU A 201 -14.99 17.30 18.04
C LEU A 201 -14.78 16.57 16.72
N ALA A 202 -14.88 17.27 15.59
CA ALA A 202 -14.63 16.70 14.27
C ALA A 202 -13.23 16.10 14.15
N LYS A 203 -12.20 16.80 14.62
CA LYS A 203 -10.81 16.30 14.62
C LYS A 203 -10.64 15.04 15.48
N ASN A 204 -11.27 15.01 16.67
CA ASN A 204 -11.19 13.85 17.56
C ASN A 204 -11.87 12.62 16.94
N ILE A 205 -13.09 12.78 16.40
CA ILE A 205 -13.83 11.71 15.73
C ILE A 205 -13.03 11.19 14.55
N ARG A 206 -12.44 12.07 13.74
CA ARG A 206 -11.59 11.67 12.62
C ARG A 206 -10.41 10.82 13.07
N LYS A 207 -9.74 11.22 14.14
CA LYS A 207 -8.62 10.47 14.70
C LYS A 207 -9.08 9.10 15.20
N ASP A 208 -10.14 9.03 15.98
CA ASP A 208 -10.66 7.78 16.52
C ASP A 208 -11.12 6.81 15.40
N LEU A 209 -11.70 7.33 14.32
CA LEU A 209 -12.05 6.56 13.13
C LEU A 209 -10.82 6.04 12.38
N GLN A 210 -9.80 6.87 12.23
CA GLN A 210 -8.55 6.46 11.58
C GLN A 210 -7.83 5.37 12.39
N ASP A 211 -7.75 5.56 13.71
CA ASP A 211 -7.17 4.56 14.64
C ASP A 211 -7.90 3.20 14.50
N ALA A 212 -9.23 3.21 14.41
CA ALA A 212 -10.01 2.00 14.24
C ALA A 212 -9.84 1.34 12.85
N LEU A 213 -9.72 2.13 11.79
CA LEU A 213 -9.46 1.62 10.45
C LEU A 213 -8.05 1.02 10.34
N ASP A 214 -7.07 1.67 10.95
CA ASP A 214 -5.69 1.19 10.97
C ASP A 214 -5.60 -0.13 11.75
N LEU A 215 -6.31 -0.25 12.88
CA LEU A 215 -6.42 -1.51 13.64
C LEU A 215 -7.06 -2.62 12.79
N TYR A 216 -8.18 -2.32 12.15
CA TYR A 216 -8.84 -3.31 11.29
C TYR A 216 -7.97 -3.76 10.12
N SER A 217 -7.31 -2.82 9.46
CA SER A 217 -6.38 -3.14 8.38
C SER A 217 -5.24 -4.02 8.88
N PHE A 218 -4.74 -3.75 10.09
CA PHE A 218 -3.72 -4.54 10.75
C PHE A 218 -4.20 -5.96 11.05
N GLU A 219 -5.39 -6.13 11.63
CA GLU A 219 -5.99 -7.45 11.90
C GLU A 219 -6.22 -8.24 10.61
N THR A 220 -6.73 -7.58 9.57
CA THR A 220 -6.98 -8.21 8.26
C THR A 220 -5.68 -8.71 7.61
N GLU A 221 -4.62 -7.91 7.64
CA GLU A 221 -3.31 -8.32 7.12
C GLU A 221 -2.73 -9.51 7.92
N ILE A 222 -2.91 -9.53 9.25
CA ILE A 222 -2.51 -10.67 10.08
C ILE A 222 -3.29 -11.93 9.68
N ASP A 223 -4.61 -11.82 9.50
CA ASP A 223 -5.46 -12.95 9.11
C ASP A 223 -5.08 -13.51 7.74
N GLU A 224 -4.75 -12.64 6.78
CA GLU A 224 -4.24 -13.06 5.47
C GLU A 224 -2.90 -13.78 5.58
N ILE A 225 -1.96 -13.25 6.36
CA ILE A 225 -0.68 -13.91 6.60
C ILE A 225 -0.88 -15.25 7.32
N GLU A 226 -1.74 -15.30 8.34
CA GLU A 226 -2.07 -16.54 9.06
C GLU A 226 -2.65 -17.61 8.12
N ALA A 227 -3.51 -17.21 7.17
CA ALA A 227 -4.08 -18.12 6.19
C ALA A 227 -2.98 -18.73 5.28
N ILE A 228 -2.04 -17.90 4.81
CA ILE A 228 -0.90 -18.36 4.00
C ILE A 228 0.00 -19.29 4.82
N VAL A 229 0.32 -18.92 6.06
CA VAL A 229 1.16 -19.74 6.96
C VAL A 229 0.48 -21.08 7.22
N ARG A 230 -0.82 -21.11 7.46
CA ARG A 230 -1.60 -22.34 7.65
C ARG A 230 -1.63 -23.22 6.40
N GLU A 231 -1.75 -22.63 5.22
CA GLU A 231 -1.67 -23.35 3.95
C GLU A 231 -0.30 -24.03 3.78
N LYS A 232 0.78 -23.38 4.21
CA LYS A 232 2.14 -23.93 4.10
C LYS A 232 2.53 -24.85 5.28
N GLU A 233 1.76 -24.89 6.35
CA GLU A 233 2.05 -25.70 7.55
C GLU A 233 2.09 -27.21 7.23
N PHE A 234 1.30 -27.68 6.23
CA PHE A 234 1.33 -29.08 5.80
C PHE A 234 2.69 -29.50 5.23
N MET A 235 3.48 -28.55 4.70
CA MET A 235 4.83 -28.84 4.19
C MET A 235 5.82 -29.24 5.29
N SER A 236 5.53 -28.85 6.55
CA SER A 236 6.36 -29.23 7.71
C SER A 236 6.35 -30.74 8.03
N ASN A 237 5.40 -31.48 7.44
CA ASN A 237 5.23 -32.92 7.68
C ASN A 237 5.70 -33.79 6.50
N VAL A 238 6.31 -33.21 5.48
CA VAL A 238 6.80 -33.95 4.31
C VAL A 238 8.14 -34.58 4.63
N SER A 239 8.20 -35.92 4.62
CA SER A 239 9.43 -36.71 4.88
C SER A 239 9.92 -37.48 3.66
N ASP A 240 9.31 -37.32 2.49
CA ASP A 240 9.67 -38.01 1.26
C ASP A 240 10.97 -37.45 0.68
N ILE A 241 12.06 -38.23 0.71
CA ILE A 241 13.35 -37.85 0.16
C ILE A 241 13.53 -38.28 -1.31
N GLY A 242 12.49 -38.77 -1.97
CA GLY A 242 12.51 -39.26 -3.34
C GLY A 242 12.93 -40.73 -3.45
N LYS A 243 12.30 -41.45 -4.39
CA LYS A 243 12.56 -42.89 -4.63
C LYS A 243 13.74 -43.09 -5.56
N ASP A 244 13.98 -42.15 -6.45
CA ASP A 244 15.00 -42.14 -7.49
C ASP A 244 15.44 -40.72 -7.83
N LEU A 245 16.39 -40.63 -8.77
CA LEU A 245 16.98 -39.35 -9.21
C LEU A 245 15.96 -38.39 -9.75
N GLU A 246 15.02 -38.85 -10.57
CA GLU A 246 14.01 -38.02 -11.23
C GLU A 246 12.98 -37.52 -10.24
N HIS A 247 12.52 -38.39 -9.36
CA HIS A 247 11.61 -38.01 -8.29
C HIS A 247 12.21 -36.99 -7.32
N CYS A 248 13.51 -37.10 -6.98
CA CYS A 248 14.21 -36.08 -6.20
C CYS A 248 14.27 -34.73 -6.91
N LYS A 249 14.53 -34.71 -8.22
CA LYS A 249 14.50 -33.49 -9.03
C LYS A 249 13.13 -32.84 -9.05
N ASP A 250 12.06 -33.62 -9.22
CA ASP A 250 10.69 -33.15 -9.22
C ASP A 250 10.30 -32.54 -7.87
N LEU A 251 10.68 -33.18 -6.77
CA LEU A 251 10.44 -32.65 -5.42
C LEU A 251 11.18 -31.33 -5.17
N LEU A 252 12.44 -31.24 -5.62
CA LEU A 252 13.22 -30.00 -5.53
C LEU A 252 12.62 -28.89 -6.40
N HIS A 253 12.14 -29.22 -7.59
CA HIS A 253 11.48 -28.27 -8.49
C HIS A 253 10.19 -27.72 -7.86
N LYS A 254 9.31 -28.58 -7.38
CA LYS A 254 8.07 -28.20 -6.67
C LYS A 254 8.38 -27.32 -5.45
N LEU A 255 9.42 -27.67 -4.70
CA LEU A 255 9.83 -26.86 -3.56
C LEU A 255 10.34 -25.47 -3.97
N SER A 256 11.06 -25.36 -5.09
CA SER A 256 11.55 -24.08 -5.62
C SER A 256 10.43 -23.19 -6.18
N GLU A 257 9.41 -23.77 -6.81
CA GLU A 257 8.23 -23.04 -7.27
C GLU A 257 7.47 -22.46 -6.07
N THR A 258 7.31 -23.24 -5.02
CA THR A 258 6.67 -22.77 -3.78
C THR A 258 7.45 -21.63 -3.12
N ASP A 259 8.78 -21.68 -3.10
CA ASP A 259 9.63 -20.59 -2.60
C ASP A 259 9.44 -19.29 -3.40
N ALA A 260 9.31 -19.39 -4.73
CA ALA A 260 9.14 -18.22 -5.60
C ALA A 260 7.77 -17.51 -5.41
N GLU A 261 6.71 -18.26 -5.08
CA GLU A 261 5.38 -17.71 -4.79
C GLU A 261 5.30 -17.01 -3.42
N MET A 262 6.33 -17.17 -2.58
CA MET A 262 6.33 -16.72 -1.19
C MET A 262 6.90 -15.30 -1.01
N ASN A 263 6.36 -14.30 -1.68
CA ASN A 263 6.70 -12.89 -1.37
C ASN A 263 5.95 -12.39 -0.11
N ILE A 264 5.98 -13.22 0.95
CA ILE A 264 5.39 -12.90 2.25
C ILE A 264 6.15 -11.77 2.97
N ASN A 265 7.43 -11.55 2.66
CA ASN A 265 8.24 -10.55 3.32
C ASN A 265 7.66 -9.14 3.17
N GLU A 266 7.16 -8.78 1.98
CA GLU A 266 6.49 -7.49 1.78
C GLU A 266 5.19 -7.36 2.61
N LYS A 267 4.46 -8.46 2.82
CA LYS A 267 3.28 -8.45 3.68
C LYS A 267 3.68 -8.27 5.16
N PHE A 268 4.72 -8.94 5.63
CA PHE A 268 5.24 -8.71 6.97
C PHE A 268 5.71 -7.27 7.18
N ASP A 269 6.39 -6.67 6.20
CA ASP A 269 6.84 -5.28 6.28
C ASP A 269 5.65 -4.30 6.35
N ARG A 270 4.61 -4.52 5.55
CA ARG A 270 3.37 -3.72 5.61
C ARG A 270 2.67 -3.87 6.96
N THR A 271 2.55 -5.10 7.45
CA THR A 271 1.92 -5.40 8.74
C THR A 271 2.71 -4.79 9.89
N ALA A 272 4.04 -4.83 9.85
CA ALA A 272 4.89 -4.16 10.83
C ALA A 272 4.76 -2.63 10.80
N ALA A 273 4.54 -2.03 9.62
CA ALA A 273 4.26 -0.61 9.49
C ALA A 273 2.90 -0.23 10.08
N LEU A 274 1.87 -1.06 9.89
CA LEU A 274 0.55 -0.88 10.52
C LEU A 274 0.63 -1.05 12.04
N ALA A 275 1.35 -2.05 12.54
CA ALA A 275 1.56 -2.26 13.97
C ALA A 275 2.10 -1.00 14.67
N LYS A 276 3.09 -0.33 14.06
CA LYS A 276 3.65 0.92 14.60
C LYS A 276 2.63 2.05 14.69
N LYS A 277 1.68 2.14 13.75
CA LYS A 277 0.61 3.14 13.78
C LYS A 277 -0.39 2.86 14.90
N VAL A 278 -0.78 1.59 15.04
CA VAL A 278 -1.80 1.17 16.00
C VAL A 278 -1.32 1.24 17.45
N ILE A 279 -0.04 0.98 17.73
CA ILE A 279 0.55 1.09 19.08
C ILE A 279 0.42 2.50 19.68
N GLY A 280 0.39 3.56 18.85
CA GLY A 280 0.20 4.94 19.27
C GLY A 280 -1.26 5.38 19.41
N SER A 281 -2.23 4.49 19.20
CA SER A 281 -3.66 4.78 19.21
C SER A 281 -4.28 4.64 20.60
N LYS A 282 -5.55 5.08 20.75
CA LYS A 282 -6.34 4.86 21.97
C LYS A 282 -6.73 3.40 22.20
N MET A 283 -6.63 2.54 21.15
CA MET A 283 -7.01 1.13 21.17
C MET A 283 -5.84 0.22 21.52
N LYS A 284 -5.13 0.56 22.60
CA LYS A 284 -3.90 -0.11 22.99
C LYS A 284 -4.09 -1.59 23.31
N ASP A 285 -5.15 -1.93 24.03
CA ASP A 285 -5.39 -3.32 24.47
C ASP A 285 -5.70 -4.25 23.29
N GLU A 286 -6.44 -3.76 22.29
CA GLU A 286 -6.71 -4.48 21.04
C GLU A 286 -5.45 -4.58 20.19
N ALA A 287 -4.66 -3.52 20.11
CA ALA A 287 -3.38 -3.50 19.43
C ALA A 287 -2.40 -4.50 20.02
N ASP A 288 -2.32 -4.60 21.35
CA ASP A 288 -1.44 -5.54 22.03
C ASP A 288 -1.85 -7.00 21.73
N LYS A 289 -3.15 -7.31 21.72
CA LYS A 289 -3.66 -8.64 21.32
C LYS A 289 -3.34 -8.98 19.86
N ALA A 290 -3.49 -8.01 18.96
CA ALA A 290 -3.16 -8.18 17.55
C ALA A 290 -1.65 -8.37 17.35
N ASN A 291 -0.80 -7.67 18.09
CA ASN A 291 0.65 -7.86 18.09
C ASN A 291 1.04 -9.25 18.59
N GLU A 292 0.45 -9.74 19.68
CA GLU A 292 0.68 -11.11 20.17
C GLU A 292 0.27 -12.17 19.14
N LYS A 293 -0.80 -11.91 18.36
CA LYS A 293 -1.20 -12.77 17.27
C LYS A 293 -0.18 -12.75 16.13
N LEU A 294 0.31 -11.56 15.75
CA LEU A 294 1.35 -11.40 14.75
C LEU A 294 2.63 -12.14 15.14
N ASP A 295 3.09 -11.98 16.39
CA ASP A 295 4.30 -12.67 16.88
C ASP A 295 4.16 -14.19 16.79
N ARG A 296 2.99 -14.74 17.12
CA ARG A 296 2.72 -16.18 16.96
C ARG A 296 2.78 -16.61 15.51
N VAL A 297 2.24 -15.81 14.59
CA VAL A 297 2.28 -16.09 13.15
C VAL A 297 3.72 -16.03 12.61
N ILE A 298 4.51 -15.05 13.04
CA ILE A 298 5.94 -14.91 12.69
C ILE A 298 6.74 -16.14 13.20
N GLN A 299 6.50 -16.57 14.43
CA GLN A 299 7.18 -17.75 14.98
C GLN A 299 6.86 -19.02 14.18
N LYS A 300 5.59 -19.24 13.84
CA LYS A 300 5.19 -20.35 12.97
C LYS A 300 5.87 -20.28 11.60
N TRP A 301 5.87 -19.10 10.98
CA TRP A 301 6.52 -18.90 9.69
C TRP A 301 8.02 -19.22 9.72
N ASN A 302 8.73 -18.72 10.72
CA ASN A 302 10.16 -18.99 10.90
C ASN A 302 10.41 -20.50 11.08
N SER A 303 9.54 -21.20 11.79
CA SER A 303 9.61 -22.66 11.96
C SER A 303 9.41 -23.39 10.63
N ILE A 304 8.45 -22.96 9.80
CA ILE A 304 8.19 -23.52 8.46
C ILE A 304 9.40 -23.27 7.54
N GLN A 305 9.94 -22.05 7.53
CA GLN A 305 11.15 -21.74 6.75
C GLN A 305 12.34 -22.60 7.16
N GLY A 306 12.58 -22.75 8.46
CA GLY A 306 13.62 -23.61 8.98
C GLY A 306 13.45 -25.06 8.53
N PHE A 307 12.21 -25.56 8.52
CA PHE A 307 11.89 -26.90 8.01
C PHE A 307 12.15 -27.01 6.50
N ILE A 308 11.68 -26.06 5.71
CA ILE A 308 11.88 -26.04 4.24
C ILE A 308 13.38 -26.07 3.89
N GLU A 309 14.18 -25.23 4.56
CA GLU A 309 15.64 -25.22 4.35
C GLU A 309 16.30 -26.56 4.73
N SER A 310 15.88 -27.16 5.85
CA SER A 310 16.35 -28.46 6.28
C SER A 310 15.95 -29.55 5.28
N TYR A 311 14.69 -29.54 4.84
CA TYR A 311 14.17 -30.49 3.86
C TYR A 311 14.86 -30.37 2.50
N LYS A 312 15.07 -29.14 2.02
CA LYS A 312 15.84 -28.83 0.79
C LYS A 312 17.27 -29.37 0.85
N LYS A 313 17.91 -29.24 2.02
CA LYS A 313 19.24 -29.80 2.27
C LYS A 313 19.21 -31.33 2.22
N SER A 314 18.20 -31.95 2.82
CA SER A 314 18.02 -33.40 2.81
C SER A 314 17.77 -33.95 1.41
N LEU A 315 16.90 -33.28 0.62
CA LEU A 315 16.64 -33.64 -0.78
C LEU A 315 17.88 -33.49 -1.66
N LYS A 316 18.69 -32.44 -1.48
CA LYS A 316 19.95 -32.28 -2.20
C LYS A 316 20.93 -33.40 -1.86
N LYS A 317 21.02 -33.82 -0.59
CA LYS A 317 21.82 -34.97 -0.19
C LYS A 317 21.31 -36.26 -0.84
N ALA A 318 20.01 -36.50 -0.81
CA ALA A 318 19.37 -37.64 -1.46
C ALA A 318 19.61 -37.68 -2.98
N LEU A 319 19.51 -36.50 -3.63
CA LEU A 319 19.81 -36.34 -5.05
C LEU A 319 21.25 -36.80 -5.39
N ASN A 320 22.25 -36.35 -4.60
CA ASN A 320 23.63 -36.74 -4.77
C ASN A 320 23.81 -38.26 -4.57
N VAL A 321 23.11 -38.85 -3.61
CA VAL A 321 23.14 -40.30 -3.35
C VAL A 321 22.53 -41.09 -4.48
N HIS A 322 21.39 -40.64 -5.04
CA HIS A 322 20.80 -41.27 -6.23
C HIS A 322 21.67 -41.13 -7.47
N GLN A 323 22.35 -39.97 -7.65
CA GLN A 323 23.32 -39.78 -8.73
C GLN A 323 24.47 -40.75 -8.61
N LEU A 324 25.06 -40.87 -7.41
CA LEU A 324 26.13 -41.85 -7.10
C LEU A 324 25.69 -43.29 -7.42
N ASN A 325 24.47 -43.67 -7.02
CA ASN A 325 23.92 -44.97 -7.32
C ASN A 325 23.70 -45.20 -8.85
N SER A 326 23.30 -44.16 -9.60
CA SER A 326 23.18 -44.22 -11.05
C SER A 326 24.57 -44.40 -11.70
N ASP A 327 25.53 -43.58 -11.31
CA ASP A 327 26.89 -43.62 -11.85
C ASP A 327 27.57 -44.99 -11.61
N MET A 328 27.34 -45.57 -10.44
CA MET A 328 27.81 -46.96 -10.16
C MET A 328 27.11 -47.98 -11.03
N SER A 329 25.79 -47.80 -11.32
CA SER A 329 25.05 -48.71 -12.19
C SER A 329 25.56 -48.63 -13.63
N ASP A 330 25.85 -47.43 -14.13
CA ASP A 330 26.42 -47.22 -15.45
C ASP A 330 27.81 -47.88 -15.57
N LEU A 331 28.66 -47.73 -14.53
CA LEU A 331 29.97 -48.42 -14.50
C LEU A 331 29.84 -49.92 -14.48
N ILE A 332 28.90 -50.49 -13.72
CA ILE A 332 28.63 -51.93 -13.72
C ILE A 332 28.23 -52.40 -15.13
N SER A 333 27.35 -51.64 -15.83
CA SER A 333 26.95 -51.95 -17.20
C SER A 333 28.15 -51.95 -18.14
N ILE A 334 28.97 -50.89 -18.09
CA ILE A 334 30.18 -50.76 -18.91
C ILE A 334 31.16 -51.92 -18.66
N ILE A 335 31.40 -52.26 -17.38
CA ILE A 335 32.26 -53.39 -16.99
C ILE A 335 31.70 -54.69 -17.58
N GLY A 336 30.35 -54.90 -17.47
CA GLY A 336 29.66 -56.05 -18.02
C GLY A 336 29.82 -56.19 -19.56
N GLU A 337 29.67 -55.06 -20.28
CA GLU A 337 29.87 -55.01 -21.73
C GLU A 337 31.32 -55.37 -22.12
N LYS A 338 32.30 -54.81 -21.38
CA LYS A 338 33.70 -55.11 -21.63
C LYS A 338 34.05 -56.57 -21.30
N LYS A 339 33.49 -57.14 -20.24
CA LYS A 339 33.60 -58.55 -19.87
C LYS A 339 33.02 -59.44 -20.96
N THR A 340 31.83 -59.12 -21.48
CA THR A 340 31.19 -59.83 -22.60
C THR A 340 32.02 -59.76 -23.87
N ALA A 341 32.64 -58.60 -24.16
CA ALA A 341 33.51 -58.43 -25.32
C ALA A 341 34.82 -59.28 -25.23
N LEU A 342 35.23 -59.73 -24.05
CA LEU A 342 36.36 -60.62 -23.80
C LEU A 342 35.97 -62.11 -23.87
N THR A 343 34.67 -62.42 -23.96
CA THR A 343 34.21 -63.81 -24.11
C THR A 343 34.43 -64.27 -25.54
N PHE A 344 35.33 -65.20 -25.77
CA PHE A 344 35.57 -65.84 -27.07
C PHE A 344 35.79 -67.34 -26.91
N ASP A 345 35.31 -68.10 -27.90
CA ASP A 345 35.46 -69.58 -27.97
C ASP A 345 36.86 -69.97 -28.48
N ASN A 346 37.29 -71.18 -28.16
CA ASN A 346 38.52 -71.77 -28.67
C ASN A 346 38.56 -71.76 -30.24
N LYS A 347 37.39 -71.80 -30.91
CA LYS A 347 37.27 -71.66 -32.35
C LYS A 347 37.62 -70.25 -32.86
N ALA A 348 37.34 -69.20 -32.09
CA ALA A 348 37.73 -67.84 -32.39
C ALA A 348 39.22 -67.61 -32.30
N LEU A 349 39.91 -68.38 -31.44
CA LEU A 349 41.37 -68.40 -31.34
C LEU A 349 42.03 -68.98 -32.60
N GLU A 350 41.42 -70.01 -33.21
CA GLU A 350 41.93 -70.61 -34.48
C GLU A 350 41.75 -69.78 -35.71
N GLY A 351 40.71 -68.94 -35.75
CA GLY A 351 40.32 -68.12 -36.94
C GLY A 351 40.76 -66.68 -36.94
N THR A 352 41.18 -66.12 -35.82
CA THR A 352 41.50 -64.71 -35.66
C THR A 352 43.00 -64.54 -35.42
N ALA A 353 43.62 -63.50 -35.98
CA ALA A 353 45.01 -63.19 -35.71
C ALA A 353 45.15 -62.96 -34.17
N SER A 354 45.93 -63.85 -33.52
CA SER A 354 46.19 -63.82 -32.08
C SER A 354 46.59 -62.43 -31.56
N ASP A 355 47.41 -61.71 -32.34
CA ASP A 355 47.85 -60.35 -32.00
C ASP A 355 46.67 -59.40 -31.77
N LYS A 356 45.59 -59.50 -32.56
CA LYS A 356 44.39 -58.63 -32.40
C LYS A 356 43.61 -58.95 -31.12
N LEU A 357 43.51 -60.22 -30.77
CA LEU A 357 42.88 -60.66 -29.51
C LEU A 357 43.71 -60.24 -28.31
N TYR A 358 45.05 -60.41 -28.41
CA TYR A 358 46.00 -59.98 -27.39
C TYR A 358 45.88 -58.47 -27.13
N GLN A 359 45.92 -57.63 -28.17
CA GLN A 359 45.76 -56.19 -28.07
C GLN A 359 44.38 -55.79 -27.49
N LYS A 360 43.33 -56.49 -27.90
CA LYS A 360 41.99 -56.28 -27.33
C LYS A 360 41.95 -56.59 -25.84
N CYS A 361 42.54 -57.69 -25.40
CA CYS A 361 42.64 -58.08 -23.99
C CYS A 361 43.41 -57.03 -23.19
N LEU A 362 44.60 -56.60 -23.68
CA LEU A 362 45.37 -55.52 -23.04
C LEU A 362 44.61 -54.22 -22.94
N THR A 363 43.96 -53.76 -24.02
CA THR A 363 43.18 -52.50 -24.04
C THR A 363 42.07 -52.55 -22.98
N ILE A 364 41.35 -53.65 -22.86
CA ILE A 364 40.28 -53.80 -21.89
C ILE A 364 40.82 -53.91 -20.48
N GLN A 365 41.93 -54.69 -20.26
CA GLN A 365 42.58 -54.79 -18.98
C GLN A 365 43.05 -53.42 -18.47
N ASP A 366 43.71 -52.63 -19.31
CA ASP A 366 44.16 -51.30 -18.96
C ASP A 366 43.00 -50.38 -18.65
N PHE A 367 41.90 -50.42 -19.47
CA PHE A 367 40.65 -49.68 -19.15
C PHE A 367 40.12 -50.06 -17.76
N VAL A 368 39.99 -51.37 -17.45
CA VAL A 368 39.48 -51.83 -16.14
C VAL A 368 40.39 -51.39 -15.00
N LYS A 369 41.73 -51.37 -15.17
CA LYS A 369 42.68 -50.83 -14.21
C LYS A 369 42.51 -49.34 -13.99
N THR A 370 42.22 -48.55 -15.04
CA THR A 370 41.97 -47.10 -14.90
C THR A 370 40.72 -46.77 -14.08
N LEU A 371 39.79 -47.70 -13.86
CA LEU A 371 38.61 -47.54 -13.02
C LEU A 371 38.90 -47.67 -11.52
N GLU A 372 40.06 -48.22 -11.11
CA GLU A 372 40.40 -48.43 -9.70
C GLU A 372 40.29 -47.20 -8.82
N PRO A 373 40.83 -45.99 -9.21
CA PRO A 373 40.70 -44.79 -8.41
C PRO A 373 39.22 -44.38 -8.21
N LYS A 374 38.39 -44.52 -9.26
CA LYS A 374 36.99 -44.17 -9.22
C LYS A 374 36.16 -45.11 -8.35
N VAL A 375 36.44 -46.42 -8.40
CA VAL A 375 35.80 -47.39 -7.51
C VAL A 375 36.17 -47.12 -6.04
N LYS A 376 37.41 -46.73 -5.74
CA LYS A 376 37.84 -46.31 -4.41
C LYS A 376 37.19 -45.01 -3.94
N GLU A 377 37.09 -44.01 -4.82
CA GLU A 377 36.39 -42.75 -4.54
C GLU A 377 34.94 -42.98 -4.13
N TYR A 378 34.20 -43.78 -4.91
CA TYR A 378 32.82 -44.16 -4.56
C TYR A 378 32.73 -44.92 -3.24
N GLY A 379 33.74 -45.75 -2.90
CA GLY A 379 33.82 -46.41 -1.61
C GLY A 379 34.00 -45.45 -0.43
N MET A 380 34.77 -44.39 -0.63
CA MET A 380 34.92 -43.34 0.38
C MET A 380 33.63 -42.58 0.59
N GLU A 381 32.93 -42.17 -0.51
CA GLU A 381 31.62 -41.50 -0.45
C GLU A 381 30.57 -42.39 0.24
N CYS A 382 30.49 -43.67 -0.09
CA CYS A 382 29.60 -44.63 0.57
C CYS A 382 29.89 -44.74 2.08
N SER A 383 31.18 -44.77 2.47
CA SER A 383 31.59 -44.84 3.87
C SER A 383 31.19 -43.54 4.63
N GLN A 384 31.30 -42.37 3.99
CA GLN A 384 30.88 -41.10 4.55
C GLN A 384 29.36 -41.10 4.78
N LEU A 385 28.57 -41.53 3.78
CA LEU A 385 27.10 -41.61 3.90
C LEU A 385 26.66 -42.52 5.04
N LYS A 386 27.39 -43.61 5.28
CA LYS A 386 27.17 -44.52 6.40
C LYS A 386 27.50 -43.86 7.74
N SER A 387 28.57 -43.07 7.81
CA SER A 387 28.94 -42.33 9.03
C SER A 387 27.95 -41.20 9.35
N GLU A 388 27.29 -40.66 8.35
CA GLU A 388 26.22 -39.61 8.48
C GLU A 388 24.81 -40.21 8.76
N ASP A 389 24.68 -41.52 8.89
CA ASP A 389 23.44 -42.26 9.10
C ASP A 389 22.36 -41.93 8.06
N HIS A 390 22.77 -41.79 6.78
CA HIS A 390 21.87 -41.41 5.70
C HIS A 390 20.90 -42.57 5.39
N PRO A 391 19.57 -42.33 5.21
CA PRO A 391 18.56 -43.38 5.02
C PRO A 391 18.80 -44.30 3.83
N LEU A 392 19.52 -43.83 2.80
CA LEU A 392 19.87 -44.63 1.60
C LEU A 392 21.27 -45.25 1.67
N SER A 393 21.98 -45.11 2.77
CA SER A 393 23.41 -45.56 2.90
C SER A 393 23.55 -47.07 2.67
N GLU A 394 22.63 -47.85 3.18
CA GLU A 394 22.68 -49.34 3.04
C GLU A 394 22.54 -49.74 1.57
N LYS A 395 21.52 -49.21 0.86
CA LYS A 395 21.30 -49.50 -0.57
C LYS A 395 22.48 -49.12 -1.45
N VAL A 396 23.13 -48.00 -1.16
CA VAL A 396 24.27 -47.51 -1.94
C VAL A 396 25.53 -48.31 -1.63
N ASN A 397 25.74 -48.74 -0.37
CA ASN A 397 26.84 -49.65 0.00
C ASN A 397 26.72 -51.00 -0.69
N ASP A 398 25.51 -51.60 -0.77
CA ASP A 398 25.27 -52.85 -1.48
C ASP A 398 25.60 -52.70 -2.96
N LYS A 399 25.25 -51.56 -3.57
CA LYS A 399 25.59 -51.25 -4.97
C LYS A 399 27.10 -51.11 -5.17
N HIS A 400 27.80 -50.43 -4.26
CA HIS A 400 29.26 -50.30 -4.30
C HIS A 400 29.93 -51.67 -4.12
N GLN A 401 29.42 -52.54 -3.27
CA GLN A 401 29.91 -53.92 -3.15
C GLN A 401 29.77 -54.67 -4.47
N THR A 402 28.58 -54.57 -5.12
CA THR A 402 28.34 -55.17 -6.45
C THR A 402 29.31 -54.62 -7.50
N LEU A 403 29.54 -53.29 -7.52
CA LEU A 403 30.50 -52.66 -8.42
C LEU A 403 31.92 -53.17 -8.20
N THR A 404 32.32 -53.27 -6.93
CA THR A 404 33.64 -53.77 -6.55
C THR A 404 33.87 -55.22 -6.96
N ASP A 405 32.84 -56.04 -6.78
CA ASP A 405 32.91 -57.47 -7.13
C ASP A 405 32.94 -57.64 -8.66
N GLU A 406 32.07 -56.91 -9.41
CA GLU A 406 32.10 -56.97 -10.87
C GLU A 406 33.40 -56.39 -11.46
N TRP A 407 33.99 -55.34 -10.86
CA TRP A 407 35.29 -54.82 -11.24
C TRP A 407 36.40 -55.83 -11.02
N LYS A 408 36.47 -56.47 -9.84
CA LYS A 408 37.44 -57.52 -9.54
C LYS A 408 37.28 -58.72 -10.46
N ASN A 409 36.03 -59.18 -10.62
CA ASN A 409 35.70 -60.31 -11.51
C ASN A 409 36.09 -60.03 -12.96
N CYS A 410 35.88 -58.81 -13.45
CA CYS A 410 36.28 -58.45 -14.80
C CYS A 410 37.80 -58.38 -14.98
N LEU A 411 38.51 -57.88 -13.93
CA LEU A 411 39.95 -57.80 -13.92
C LEU A 411 40.56 -59.23 -13.94
N GLU A 412 40.08 -60.13 -13.07
CA GLU A 412 40.47 -61.51 -13.02
C GLU A 412 40.17 -62.25 -14.35
N PHE A 413 38.94 -62.07 -14.87
CA PHE A 413 38.56 -62.62 -16.14
C PHE A 413 39.43 -62.11 -17.30
N SER A 414 39.79 -60.83 -17.31
CA SER A 414 40.67 -60.24 -18.36
C SER A 414 42.11 -60.83 -18.25
N ASN A 415 42.60 -61.04 -17.02
CA ASN A 415 43.92 -61.72 -16.80
C ASN A 415 43.89 -63.15 -17.35
N ASN A 416 42.82 -63.92 -17.00
CA ASN A 416 42.70 -65.30 -17.45
C ASN A 416 42.58 -65.41 -18.97
N GLN A 417 41.83 -64.48 -19.62
CA GLN A 417 41.72 -64.44 -21.07
C GLN A 417 43.04 -64.05 -21.75
N LEU A 418 43.83 -63.14 -21.16
CA LEU A 418 45.14 -62.74 -21.65
C LEU A 418 46.11 -63.92 -21.58
N GLU A 419 46.09 -64.68 -20.45
CA GLU A 419 46.91 -65.85 -20.28
C GLU A 419 46.53 -66.93 -21.31
N LEU A 420 45.25 -67.15 -21.58
CA LEU A 420 44.79 -68.11 -22.59
C LEU A 420 45.29 -67.72 -23.98
N VAL A 421 45.21 -66.48 -24.35
CA VAL A 421 45.73 -66.03 -25.65
C VAL A 421 47.20 -66.16 -25.76
N THR A 422 47.93 -65.80 -24.71
CA THR A 422 49.41 -65.95 -24.66
C THR A 422 49.85 -67.43 -24.78
N ARG A 423 49.18 -68.34 -24.02
CA ARG A 423 49.47 -69.79 -24.12
C ARG A 423 49.18 -70.34 -25.53
N HIS A 424 48.09 -69.89 -26.14
CA HIS A 424 47.70 -70.24 -27.52
C HIS A 424 48.77 -69.79 -28.52
N GLU A 425 49.25 -68.55 -28.37
CA GLU A 425 50.28 -67.97 -29.22
C GLU A 425 51.59 -68.71 -29.13
N ASP A 426 52.00 -69.06 -27.93
CA ASP A 426 53.20 -69.85 -27.69
C ASP A 426 53.09 -71.27 -28.23
N HIS A 427 51.89 -71.90 -28.10
CA HIS A 427 51.60 -73.19 -28.74
C HIS A 427 51.70 -73.13 -30.27
N MET A 428 51.07 -72.04 -30.89
CA MET A 428 51.16 -71.85 -32.31
C MET A 428 52.56 -71.59 -32.84
N LYS A 429 53.35 -70.79 -32.11
CA LYS A 429 54.83 -70.63 -32.40
C LYS A 429 55.59 -71.95 -32.34
N SER A 430 55.33 -72.74 -31.32
CA SER A 430 55.94 -74.08 -31.16
C SER A 430 55.54 -75.03 -32.31
N MET A 431 54.22 -75.04 -32.65
CA MET A 431 53.70 -75.82 -33.79
C MET A 431 54.28 -75.41 -35.12
N LYS A 432 54.54 -74.10 -35.35
CA LYS A 432 55.18 -73.56 -36.57
C LYS A 432 56.60 -74.06 -36.66
N VAL A 433 57.39 -74.01 -35.56
CA VAL A 433 58.79 -74.55 -35.49
C VAL A 433 58.76 -76.04 -35.76
N ILE A 434 57.83 -76.83 -35.16
CA ILE A 434 57.74 -78.29 -35.39
C ILE A 434 57.43 -78.60 -36.89
N LYS A 435 56.47 -77.80 -37.51
CA LYS A 435 56.18 -77.96 -38.93
C LYS A 435 57.32 -77.58 -39.82
N GLU A 436 58.09 -76.54 -39.56
CA GLU A 436 59.30 -76.17 -40.24
C GLU A 436 60.40 -77.26 -40.12
N GLN A 437 60.63 -77.78 -38.90
CA GLN A 437 61.54 -78.91 -38.64
C GLN A 437 61.09 -80.15 -39.43
N ARG A 438 59.76 -80.48 -39.39
CA ARG A 438 59.25 -81.63 -40.09
C ARG A 438 59.42 -81.48 -41.59
N SER A 439 59.11 -80.32 -42.17
CA SER A 439 59.31 -79.98 -43.56
C SER A 439 60.79 -80.09 -44.00
N THR A 440 61.68 -79.68 -43.05
CA THR A 440 63.13 -79.79 -43.25
C THR A 440 63.59 -81.27 -43.22
N ILE A 441 63.04 -82.07 -42.30
CA ILE A 441 63.32 -83.51 -42.19
C ILE A 441 62.74 -84.21 -43.46
N GLU A 442 61.53 -83.94 -43.91
CA GLU A 442 60.96 -84.52 -45.13
C GLU A 442 61.79 -84.17 -46.35
N ARG A 443 62.29 -82.93 -46.47
CA ARG A 443 63.18 -82.54 -47.56
C ARG A 443 64.52 -83.28 -47.52
N ILE A 444 65.11 -83.48 -46.27
CA ILE A 444 66.37 -84.25 -46.11
C ILE A 444 66.07 -85.68 -46.44
N MET A 445 64.96 -86.30 -46.08
CA MET A 445 64.62 -87.69 -46.43
C MET A 445 64.37 -87.85 -47.98
N ASP A 446 63.86 -86.87 -48.64
CA ASP A 446 63.71 -86.89 -50.12
C ASP A 446 65.08 -86.75 -50.84
N GLU A 447 66.06 -86.02 -50.26
CA GLU A 447 67.40 -85.83 -50.80
C GLU A 447 68.33 -87.06 -50.57
N PHE A 448 67.98 -87.87 -49.58
CA PHE A 448 68.75 -89.12 -49.20
C PHE A 448 67.81 -90.33 -49.21
N PRO A 449 67.39 -90.89 -50.33
CA PRO A 449 66.60 -92.10 -50.30
C PRO A 449 67.43 -93.26 -49.72
N MET A 450 66.95 -93.77 -48.57
CA MET A 450 67.55 -94.98 -47.97
C MET A 450 67.26 -96.13 -48.95
N GLU A 451 68.33 -96.64 -49.62
CA GLU A 451 68.23 -97.89 -50.25
C GLU A 451 68.05 -99.00 -49.23
N VAL A 452 66.86 -99.55 -49.16
CA VAL A 452 66.61 -100.75 -48.34
C VAL A 452 67.03 -101.93 -49.25
N ASN A 453 68.15 -102.53 -48.83
CA ASN A 453 68.44 -103.85 -49.29
C ASN A 453 67.61 -104.85 -48.52
#